data_18e33c8f905d37acf884b6d67735385b
#
_entry.id   18e33c8f905d37acf884b6d67735385b
#
_cell.length_a   1.000
_cell.length_b   1.000
_cell.length_c   1.000
_cell.angle_alpha   90.00
_cell.angle_beta   90.00
_cell.angle_gamma   90.00
#
_symmetry.space_group_name_H-M   'P 1'
#
loop_
_entity.id
_entity.type
_entity.pdbx_description
1 polymer ?
#
loop_
_entity_poly.entity_id
_entity_poly.type
_entity_poly.pdbx_seq_one_letter_code
_entity_poly.pdbx_strand_id
1 'polypeptide(L)'
;MRSLNTLDVSILCIYLIIIFGVGLYFSRKASQSTDHFFVGNRGLPWWLLGISMAATNYSIDTPLAISKLVLKDGIAGVWFWWAGALSALLVAFLFARLWRRAAVVTDAEIVEIRYGGPSAAFLRLFKGFYFGIFFNIFIMAWVFLALNKVLVAITDVPSTPLLIIATALAFIYTVTSGIYGVIVTDFLQYALAAAGAIGISVYAVLYVGGLESFWGKLSELPSGMSNFTAFGGELGSFFGEEGLMMPSSVFLTYITMKWWAHKWADGGGKHIQRMLSARDEKHAMWATLFFAFNATLVVWPWIITALCAQLSFDQIPDPEMAYPRMMALSVPHGLL
;
A
#
# COMPACT_ATOMS: atom_id res chain seq x y z
N MET A 1 -27.27 -1.00 5.05
CA MET A 1 -26.04 -0.94 4.26
C MET A 1 -26.31 -1.66 2.95
N ARG A 2 -25.68 -1.23 1.86
CA ARG A 2 -25.82 -1.93 0.58
C ARG A 2 -24.96 -3.18 0.57
N SER A 3 -25.51 -4.30 0.08
CA SER A 3 -24.77 -5.53 -0.17
C SER A 3 -24.45 -5.65 -1.65
N LEU A 4 -23.48 -6.50 -2.00
CA LEU A 4 -23.10 -6.79 -3.39
C LEU A 4 -24.31 -7.27 -4.19
N ASN A 5 -24.46 -6.73 -5.39
CA ASN A 5 -25.50 -7.16 -6.34
C ASN A 5 -24.90 -7.87 -7.56
N THR A 6 -25.74 -8.28 -8.49
CA THR A 6 -25.31 -8.98 -9.72
C THR A 6 -24.35 -8.14 -10.57
N LEU A 7 -24.48 -6.80 -10.60
CA LEU A 7 -23.58 -5.93 -11.33
C LEU A 7 -22.18 -5.92 -10.72
N ASP A 8 -22.09 -5.79 -9.38
CA ASP A 8 -20.82 -5.81 -8.66
C ASP A 8 -20.08 -7.15 -8.87
N VAL A 9 -20.82 -8.26 -8.76
CA VAL A 9 -20.27 -9.61 -9.00
C VAL A 9 -19.82 -9.78 -10.44
N SER A 10 -20.55 -9.25 -11.43
CA SER A 10 -20.17 -9.31 -12.84
C SER A 10 -18.87 -8.55 -13.11
N ILE A 11 -18.73 -7.36 -12.55
CA ILE A 11 -17.50 -6.55 -12.66
C ILE A 11 -16.31 -7.30 -12.04
N LEU A 12 -16.49 -7.91 -10.86
CA LEU A 12 -15.47 -8.71 -10.21
C LEU A 12 -15.05 -9.92 -11.07
N CYS A 13 -16.02 -10.63 -11.67
CA CYS A 13 -15.72 -11.76 -12.55
C CYS A 13 -14.96 -11.32 -13.81
N ILE A 14 -15.36 -10.22 -14.46
CA ILE A 14 -14.66 -9.67 -15.61
C ILE A 14 -13.23 -9.28 -15.23
N TYR A 15 -13.04 -8.60 -14.11
CA TYR A 15 -11.73 -8.26 -13.56
C TYR A 15 -10.85 -9.50 -13.38
N LEU A 16 -11.36 -10.55 -12.75
CA LEU A 16 -10.62 -11.79 -12.53
C LEU A 16 -10.22 -12.45 -13.87
N ILE A 17 -11.13 -12.48 -14.85
CA ILE A 17 -10.83 -13.02 -16.19
C ILE A 17 -9.69 -12.23 -16.85
N ILE A 18 -9.70 -10.91 -16.77
CA ILE A 18 -8.64 -10.06 -17.32
C ILE A 18 -7.30 -10.36 -16.65
N ILE A 19 -7.25 -10.39 -15.31
CA ILE A 19 -6.02 -10.67 -14.56
C ILE A 19 -5.45 -12.04 -14.90
N PHE A 20 -6.28 -13.07 -14.95
CA PHE A 20 -5.86 -14.41 -15.35
C PHE A 20 -5.37 -14.45 -16.81
N GLY A 21 -6.07 -13.78 -17.72
CA GLY A 21 -5.68 -13.68 -19.12
C GLY A 21 -4.30 -13.04 -19.27
N VAL A 22 -4.04 -11.94 -18.55
CA VAL A 22 -2.71 -11.29 -18.51
C VAL A 22 -1.65 -12.25 -17.94
N GLY A 23 -1.96 -12.93 -16.83
CA GLY A 23 -1.05 -13.92 -16.22
C GLY A 23 -0.65 -15.02 -17.19
N LEU A 24 -1.62 -15.61 -17.88
CA LEU A 24 -1.39 -16.66 -18.89
C LEU A 24 -0.61 -16.15 -20.11
N TYR A 25 -0.89 -14.94 -20.58
CA TYR A 25 -0.17 -14.34 -21.69
C TYR A 25 1.34 -14.20 -21.39
N PHE A 26 1.68 -13.72 -20.19
CA PHE A 26 3.07 -13.53 -19.80
C PHE A 26 3.77 -14.80 -19.30
N SER A 27 3.04 -15.88 -19.00
CA SER A 27 3.63 -17.14 -18.52
C SER A 27 4.67 -17.73 -19.49
N ARG A 28 4.41 -17.65 -20.80
CA ARG A 28 5.35 -18.12 -21.84
C ARG A 28 6.66 -17.33 -21.82
N LYS A 29 6.62 -16.04 -21.51
CA LYS A 29 7.81 -15.18 -21.41
C LYS A 29 8.56 -15.44 -20.12
N ALA A 30 7.84 -15.66 -19.02
CA ALA A 30 8.41 -15.96 -17.73
C ALA A 30 9.17 -17.30 -17.70
N SER A 31 8.72 -18.30 -18.46
CA SER A 31 9.32 -19.64 -18.49
C SER A 31 10.63 -19.73 -19.30
N GLN A 32 11.09 -18.65 -19.94
CA GLN A 32 12.30 -18.68 -20.80
C GLN A 32 13.60 -18.82 -19.99
N SER A 33 13.71 -18.17 -18.85
CA SER A 33 14.86 -18.28 -17.95
C SER A 33 14.54 -17.74 -16.55
N THR A 34 15.42 -18.06 -15.59
CA THR A 34 15.37 -17.51 -14.24
C THR A 34 15.39 -15.97 -14.23
N ASP A 35 16.22 -15.35 -15.07
CA ASP A 35 16.28 -13.89 -15.19
C ASP A 35 14.99 -13.31 -15.77
N HIS A 36 14.36 -13.96 -16.74
CA HIS A 36 13.05 -13.55 -17.23
C HIS A 36 11.98 -13.65 -16.14
N PHE A 37 12.01 -14.71 -15.35
CA PHE A 37 11.03 -14.95 -14.30
C PHE A 37 11.14 -13.93 -13.15
N PHE A 38 12.35 -13.70 -12.62
CA PHE A 38 12.54 -12.90 -11.40
C PHE A 38 12.82 -11.42 -11.64
N VAL A 39 13.55 -11.05 -12.71
CA VAL A 39 13.98 -9.68 -12.99
C VAL A 39 13.56 -9.15 -14.36
N GLY A 40 12.72 -9.89 -15.11
CA GLY A 40 12.16 -9.43 -16.38
C GLY A 40 13.23 -9.06 -17.42
N ASN A 41 14.34 -9.79 -17.45
CA ASN A 41 15.50 -9.48 -18.29
C ASN A 41 15.97 -8.01 -18.19
N ARG A 42 15.68 -7.36 -17.06
CA ARG A 42 16.14 -6.00 -16.74
C ARG A 42 15.80 -4.95 -17.81
N GLY A 43 14.62 -5.04 -18.41
CA GLY A 43 14.18 -4.16 -19.51
C GLY A 43 13.06 -3.19 -19.16
N LEU A 44 12.64 -3.13 -17.89
CA LEU A 44 11.41 -2.43 -17.51
C LEU A 44 11.60 -0.93 -17.30
N PRO A 45 10.64 -0.09 -17.76
CA PRO A 45 10.70 1.35 -17.62
C PRO A 45 10.31 1.82 -16.21
N TRP A 46 10.83 2.96 -15.78
CA TRP A 46 10.66 3.53 -14.45
C TRP A 46 9.20 3.73 -14.03
N TRP A 47 8.35 4.22 -14.92
CA TRP A 47 6.95 4.51 -14.61
C TRP A 47 6.16 3.25 -14.26
N LEU A 48 6.38 2.18 -15.00
CA LEU A 48 5.71 0.90 -14.79
C LEU A 48 6.20 0.25 -13.47
N LEU A 49 7.50 0.31 -13.21
CA LEU A 49 8.10 -0.16 -11.96
C LEU A 49 7.64 0.65 -10.76
N GLY A 50 7.55 1.98 -10.88
CA GLY A 50 7.09 2.85 -9.81
C GLY A 50 5.62 2.61 -9.46
N ILE A 51 4.76 2.40 -10.46
CA ILE A 51 3.36 1.98 -10.23
C ILE A 51 3.30 0.62 -9.56
N SER A 52 4.10 -0.36 -10.00
CA SER A 52 4.15 -1.68 -9.37
C SER A 52 4.65 -1.60 -7.91
N MET A 53 5.63 -0.75 -7.59
CA MET A 53 6.05 -0.49 -6.22
C MET A 53 4.90 0.08 -5.39
N ALA A 54 4.13 1.02 -5.94
CA ALA A 54 2.95 1.58 -5.29
C ALA A 54 1.88 0.50 -5.07
N ALA A 55 1.49 -0.24 -6.10
CA ALA A 55 0.51 -1.31 -6.03
C ALA A 55 0.86 -2.37 -4.98
N THR A 56 2.13 -2.77 -4.93
CA THR A 56 2.61 -3.77 -3.95
C THR A 56 2.56 -3.26 -2.50
N ASN A 57 2.52 -1.95 -2.30
CA ASN A 57 2.51 -1.34 -0.97
C ASN A 57 1.11 -0.98 -0.48
N TYR A 58 0.12 -0.95 -1.38
CA TYR A 58 -1.27 -0.66 -1.06
C TYR A 58 -2.10 -1.92 -1.19
N SER A 59 -2.60 -2.38 -0.08
CA SER A 59 -3.56 -3.48 0.01
C SER A 59 -4.81 -3.01 0.77
N ILE A 60 -5.75 -3.89 0.97
CA ILE A 60 -7.05 -3.56 1.58
C ILE A 60 -6.92 -3.03 3.02
N ASP A 61 -5.84 -3.38 3.72
CA ASP A 61 -5.54 -2.89 5.06
C ASP A 61 -5.18 -1.39 5.10
N THR A 62 -4.66 -0.84 3.99
CA THR A 62 -4.21 0.55 3.94
C THR A 62 -5.32 1.55 4.16
N PRO A 63 -6.48 1.53 3.45
CA PRO A 63 -7.59 2.44 3.74
C PRO A 63 -8.14 2.27 5.15
N LEU A 64 -8.14 1.06 5.71
CA LEU A 64 -8.58 0.79 7.07
C LEU A 64 -7.63 1.45 8.09
N ALA A 65 -6.32 1.27 7.89
CA ALA A 65 -5.28 1.87 8.74
C ALA A 65 -5.31 3.41 8.68
N ILE A 66 -5.43 3.99 7.48
CA ILE A 66 -5.54 5.45 7.32
C ILE A 66 -6.80 5.98 8.01
N SER A 67 -7.95 5.31 7.84
CA SER A 67 -9.19 5.70 8.52
C SER A 67 -9.04 5.67 10.04
N LYS A 68 -8.40 4.64 10.58
CA LYS A 68 -8.11 4.55 12.01
C LYS A 68 -7.24 5.71 12.51
N LEU A 69 -6.18 6.06 11.76
CA LEU A 69 -5.32 7.19 12.10
C LEU A 69 -6.09 8.51 12.08
N VAL A 70 -6.90 8.74 11.05
CA VAL A 70 -7.70 9.97 10.92
C VAL A 70 -8.75 10.08 12.02
N LEU A 71 -9.48 9.01 12.33
CA LEU A 71 -10.51 9.04 13.35
C LEU A 71 -9.94 9.22 14.77
N LYS A 72 -8.71 8.70 15.00
CA LYS A 72 -8.08 8.78 16.31
C LYS A 72 -7.34 10.09 16.52
N ASP A 73 -6.56 10.51 15.55
CA ASP A 73 -5.56 11.57 15.69
C ASP A 73 -5.72 12.68 14.62
N GLY A 74 -6.84 12.70 13.90
CA GLY A 74 -7.08 13.63 12.80
C GLY A 74 -6.15 13.42 11.60
N ILE A 75 -6.09 14.40 10.71
CA ILE A 75 -5.19 14.36 9.54
C ILE A 75 -3.72 14.26 9.99
N ALA A 76 -3.37 14.86 11.11
CA ALA A 76 -2.03 14.79 11.69
C ALA A 76 -1.57 13.35 11.95
N GLY A 77 -2.49 12.43 12.30
CA GLY A 77 -2.21 11.02 12.48
C GLY A 77 -1.61 10.34 11.25
N VAL A 78 -1.90 10.84 10.06
CA VAL A 78 -1.39 10.27 8.81
C VAL A 78 0.12 10.49 8.65
N TRP A 79 0.75 11.35 9.44
CA TRP A 79 2.21 11.46 9.45
C TRP A 79 2.91 10.15 9.82
N PHE A 80 2.25 9.26 10.56
CA PHE A 80 2.77 7.90 10.77
C PHE A 80 2.94 7.12 9.46
N TRP A 81 2.11 7.44 8.45
CA TRP A 81 2.23 6.89 7.11
C TRP A 81 3.22 7.69 6.25
N TRP A 82 3.07 9.01 6.18
CA TRP A 82 3.89 9.88 5.34
C TRP A 82 5.38 9.86 5.70
N ALA A 83 5.73 9.57 6.94
CA ALA A 83 7.12 9.35 7.32
C ALA A 83 7.81 8.22 6.51
N GLY A 84 7.04 7.27 5.96
CA GLY A 84 7.53 6.27 5.03
C GLY A 84 7.99 6.82 3.68
N ALA A 85 7.44 7.95 3.22
CA ALA A 85 7.86 8.60 1.99
C ALA A 85 9.30 9.13 2.09
N LEU A 86 9.71 9.66 3.25
CA LEU A 86 11.10 10.05 3.49
C LEU A 86 12.05 8.87 3.36
N SER A 87 11.68 7.71 3.92
CA SER A 87 12.45 6.47 3.73
C SER A 87 12.59 6.10 2.26
N ALA A 88 11.51 6.19 1.47
CA ALA A 88 11.54 5.92 0.04
C ALA A 88 12.41 6.91 -0.75
N LEU A 89 12.44 8.18 -0.37
CA LEU A 89 13.36 9.18 -0.95
C LEU A 89 14.82 8.81 -0.69
N LEU A 90 15.15 8.45 0.54
CA LEU A 90 16.52 8.02 0.88
C LEU A 90 16.91 6.76 0.10
N VAL A 91 16.00 5.79 -0.02
CA VAL A 91 16.23 4.59 -0.85
C VAL A 91 16.48 4.98 -2.30
N ALA A 92 15.70 5.91 -2.86
CA ALA A 92 15.86 6.34 -4.26
C ALA A 92 17.24 6.93 -4.54
N PHE A 93 17.74 7.79 -3.66
CA PHE A 93 19.02 8.48 -3.87
C PHE A 93 20.24 7.63 -3.48
N LEU A 94 20.13 6.84 -2.41
CA LEU A 94 21.26 6.09 -1.86
C LEU A 94 21.36 4.66 -2.43
N PHE A 95 20.24 3.94 -2.50
CA PHE A 95 20.27 2.50 -2.75
C PHE A 95 19.79 2.06 -4.13
N ALA A 96 18.84 2.77 -4.75
CA ALA A 96 18.21 2.29 -5.99
C ALA A 96 19.23 2.03 -7.13
N ARG A 97 20.19 2.95 -7.30
CA ARG A 97 21.26 2.78 -8.30
C ARG A 97 22.21 1.65 -7.94
N LEU A 98 22.54 1.51 -6.66
CA LEU A 98 23.44 0.47 -6.17
C LEU A 98 22.83 -0.92 -6.38
N TRP A 99 21.55 -1.10 -6.03
CA TRP A 99 20.83 -2.33 -6.29
C TRP A 99 20.82 -2.69 -7.77
N ARG A 100 20.51 -1.73 -8.64
CA ARG A 100 20.52 -2.01 -10.08
C ARG A 100 21.90 -2.38 -10.61
N ARG A 101 22.94 -1.73 -10.10
CA ARG A 101 24.35 -2.00 -10.44
C ARG A 101 24.83 -3.36 -9.93
N ALA A 102 24.34 -3.82 -8.78
CA ALA A 102 24.71 -5.11 -8.20
C ALA A 102 24.39 -6.29 -9.12
N ALA A 103 23.41 -6.14 -10.03
CA ALA A 103 23.07 -7.11 -11.06
C ALA A 103 22.72 -8.53 -10.56
N VAL A 104 22.36 -8.66 -9.28
CA VAL A 104 21.87 -9.91 -8.67
C VAL A 104 20.42 -10.20 -9.05
N VAL A 105 19.95 -11.43 -8.82
CA VAL A 105 18.56 -11.83 -9.05
C VAL A 105 17.71 -11.57 -7.80
N THR A 106 18.30 -11.77 -6.61
CA THR A 106 17.66 -11.55 -5.33
C THR A 106 18.55 -10.76 -4.37
N ASP A 107 17.95 -10.03 -3.44
CA ASP A 107 18.67 -9.31 -2.38
C ASP A 107 19.47 -10.23 -1.45
N ALA A 108 19.08 -11.50 -1.37
CA ALA A 108 19.80 -12.49 -0.56
C ALA A 108 21.15 -12.90 -1.16
N GLU A 109 21.36 -12.77 -2.49
CA GLU A 109 22.63 -13.09 -3.14
C GLU A 109 23.79 -12.19 -2.72
N ILE A 110 23.51 -10.94 -2.34
CA ILE A 110 24.52 -10.00 -1.85
C ILE A 110 25.30 -10.58 -0.66
N VAL A 111 24.65 -11.41 0.16
CA VAL A 111 25.30 -12.05 1.31
C VAL A 111 26.45 -12.95 0.86
N GLU A 112 26.23 -13.78 -0.15
CA GLU A 112 27.29 -14.69 -0.66
C GLU A 112 28.38 -13.92 -1.40
N ILE A 113 28.03 -12.88 -2.16
CA ILE A 113 29.01 -12.03 -2.85
C ILE A 113 29.94 -11.34 -1.85
N ARG A 114 29.38 -10.89 -0.71
CA ARG A 114 30.12 -10.11 0.28
C ARG A 114 30.96 -10.98 1.22
N TYR A 115 30.43 -12.12 1.67
CA TYR A 115 31.04 -12.86 2.77
C TYR A 115 31.70 -14.19 2.34
N GLY A 116 31.17 -14.85 1.30
CA GLY A 116 31.70 -16.13 0.82
C GLY A 116 31.60 -17.29 1.81
N GLY A 117 31.84 -18.51 1.31
CA GLY A 117 31.93 -19.72 2.14
C GLY A 117 30.61 -20.26 2.70
N PRO A 118 30.65 -21.36 3.46
CA PRO A 118 29.46 -22.04 3.96
C PRO A 118 28.59 -21.18 4.90
N SER A 119 29.22 -20.29 5.67
CA SER A 119 28.49 -19.39 6.59
C SER A 119 27.65 -18.36 5.82
N ALA A 120 28.14 -17.88 4.68
CA ALA A 120 27.39 -16.97 3.83
C ALA A 120 26.20 -17.68 3.16
N ALA A 121 26.40 -18.92 2.71
CA ALA A 121 25.31 -19.74 2.16
C ALA A 121 24.23 -20.01 3.21
N PHE A 122 24.60 -20.33 4.45
CA PHE A 122 23.65 -20.46 5.56
C PHE A 122 22.90 -19.16 5.83
N LEU A 123 23.60 -18.02 5.89
CA LEU A 123 22.95 -16.72 6.12
C LEU A 123 22.01 -16.34 4.98
N ARG A 124 22.36 -16.63 3.73
CA ARG A 124 21.48 -16.46 2.56
C ARG A 124 20.20 -17.29 2.70
N LEU A 125 20.34 -18.58 3.05
CA LEU A 125 19.21 -19.47 3.26
C LEU A 125 18.32 -18.98 4.41
N PHE A 126 18.93 -18.61 5.54
CA PHE A 126 18.22 -18.07 6.69
C PHE A 126 17.47 -16.78 6.35
N LYS A 127 18.12 -15.84 5.66
CA LYS A 127 17.49 -14.60 5.21
C LYS A 127 16.29 -14.89 4.28
N GLY A 128 16.45 -15.81 3.33
CA GLY A 128 15.38 -16.23 2.43
C GLY A 128 14.20 -16.86 3.16
N PHE A 129 14.46 -17.77 4.10
CA PHE A 129 13.42 -18.37 4.92
C PHE A 129 12.72 -17.36 5.83
N TYR A 130 13.50 -16.57 6.59
CA TYR A 130 12.97 -15.63 7.55
C TYR A 130 12.11 -14.53 6.91
N PHE A 131 12.61 -13.87 5.87
CA PHE A 131 11.88 -12.80 5.20
C PHE A 131 10.91 -13.31 4.14
N GLY A 132 11.24 -14.39 3.44
CA GLY A 132 10.41 -14.95 2.37
C GLY A 132 9.19 -15.72 2.89
N ILE A 133 9.33 -16.46 3.98
CA ILE A 133 8.25 -17.30 4.52
C ILE A 133 7.76 -16.75 5.84
N PHE A 134 8.58 -16.79 6.88
CA PHE A 134 8.14 -16.50 8.25
C PHE A 134 7.52 -15.10 8.38
N PHE A 135 8.22 -14.07 7.94
CA PHE A 135 7.72 -12.69 8.04
C PHE A 135 6.49 -12.43 7.15
N ASN A 136 6.44 -13.05 5.96
CA ASN A 136 5.30 -12.88 5.06
C ASN A 136 4.01 -13.54 5.60
N ILE A 137 4.09 -14.60 6.40
CA ILE A 137 2.92 -15.18 7.06
C ILE A 137 2.20 -14.13 7.92
N PHE A 138 2.94 -13.33 8.70
CA PHE A 138 2.35 -12.27 9.52
C PHE A 138 1.73 -11.15 8.67
N ILE A 139 2.40 -10.76 7.58
CA ILE A 139 1.85 -9.75 6.67
C ILE A 139 0.54 -10.26 6.04
N MET A 140 0.52 -11.50 5.56
CA MET A 140 -0.68 -12.07 4.96
C MET A 140 -1.81 -12.22 5.98
N ALA A 141 -1.50 -12.63 7.22
CA ALA A 141 -2.50 -12.76 8.27
C ALA A 141 -3.20 -11.41 8.54
N TRP A 142 -2.45 -10.33 8.65
CA TRP A 142 -3.03 -9.01 8.85
C TRP A 142 -3.84 -8.52 7.63
N VAL A 143 -3.36 -8.75 6.39
CA VAL A 143 -4.10 -8.40 5.17
C VAL A 143 -5.41 -9.21 5.07
N PHE A 144 -5.39 -10.49 5.42
CA PHE A 144 -6.61 -11.31 5.47
C PHE A 144 -7.59 -10.84 6.54
N LEU A 145 -7.10 -10.39 7.70
CA LEU A 145 -7.95 -9.79 8.71
C LEU A 145 -8.65 -8.54 8.18
N ALA A 146 -7.92 -7.67 7.49
CA ALA A 146 -8.48 -6.48 6.88
C ALA A 146 -9.50 -6.82 5.77
N LEU A 147 -9.18 -7.76 4.90
CA LEU A 147 -10.11 -8.23 3.87
C LEU A 147 -11.38 -8.83 4.49
N ASN A 148 -11.25 -9.60 5.55
CA ASN A 148 -12.39 -10.13 6.30
C ASN A 148 -13.32 -9.02 6.81
N LYS A 149 -12.77 -7.94 7.39
CA LYS A 149 -13.55 -6.79 7.85
C LYS A 149 -14.34 -6.13 6.72
N VAL A 150 -13.74 -5.98 5.54
CA VAL A 150 -14.43 -5.41 4.38
C VAL A 150 -15.52 -6.35 3.88
N LEU A 151 -15.23 -7.65 3.72
CA LEU A 151 -16.22 -8.63 3.26
C LEU A 151 -17.43 -8.69 4.18
N VAL A 152 -17.25 -8.69 5.49
CA VAL A 152 -18.35 -8.64 6.48
C VAL A 152 -19.18 -7.35 6.36
N ALA A 153 -18.58 -6.25 5.92
CA ALA A 153 -19.29 -4.98 5.75
C ALA A 153 -20.15 -4.91 4.47
N ILE A 154 -19.79 -5.65 3.41
CA ILE A 154 -20.40 -5.54 2.08
C ILE A 154 -21.10 -6.79 1.59
N THR A 155 -21.00 -7.92 2.29
CA THR A 155 -21.62 -9.19 1.89
C THR A 155 -22.16 -9.94 3.08
N ASP A 156 -23.27 -10.67 2.85
CA ASP A 156 -23.87 -11.59 3.82
C ASP A 156 -23.31 -13.02 3.70
N VAL A 157 -22.35 -13.25 2.76
CA VAL A 157 -21.73 -14.57 2.55
C VAL A 157 -20.63 -14.80 3.58
N PRO A 158 -20.47 -16.02 4.09
CA PRO A 158 -19.33 -16.34 4.97
C PRO A 158 -17.99 -15.98 4.32
N SER A 159 -17.18 -15.18 5.01
CA SER A 159 -15.93 -14.64 4.45
C SER A 159 -14.84 -15.69 4.23
N THR A 160 -14.80 -16.75 5.03
CA THR A 160 -13.74 -17.77 4.96
C THR A 160 -13.61 -18.45 3.58
N PRO A 161 -14.71 -18.94 2.94
CA PRO A 161 -14.61 -19.50 1.60
C PRO A 161 -14.11 -18.46 0.57
N LEU A 162 -14.57 -17.20 0.67
CA LEU A 162 -14.15 -16.14 -0.23
C LEU A 162 -12.66 -15.83 -0.10
N LEU A 163 -12.14 -15.80 1.13
CA LEU A 163 -10.71 -15.63 1.41
C LEU A 163 -9.87 -16.77 0.81
N ILE A 164 -10.31 -18.01 0.96
CA ILE A 164 -9.60 -19.18 0.41
C ILE A 164 -9.56 -19.10 -1.11
N ILE A 165 -10.70 -18.83 -1.75
CA ILE A 165 -10.79 -18.71 -3.21
C ILE A 165 -9.91 -17.57 -3.71
N ALA A 166 -10.01 -16.38 -3.13
CA ALA A 166 -9.21 -15.23 -3.53
C ALA A 166 -7.70 -15.51 -3.40
N THR A 167 -7.30 -16.17 -2.31
CA THR A 167 -5.90 -16.56 -2.07
C THR A 167 -5.41 -17.56 -3.10
N ALA A 168 -6.18 -18.60 -3.37
CA ALA A 168 -5.83 -19.62 -4.36
C ALA A 168 -5.68 -19.01 -5.77
N LEU A 169 -6.62 -18.13 -6.16
CA LEU A 169 -6.57 -17.43 -7.42
C LEU A 169 -5.33 -16.54 -7.52
N ALA A 170 -5.06 -15.73 -6.48
CA ALA A 170 -3.87 -14.86 -6.43
C ALA A 170 -2.57 -15.67 -6.52
N PHE A 171 -2.48 -16.79 -5.81
CA PHE A 171 -1.32 -17.67 -5.84
C PHE A 171 -1.09 -18.22 -7.26
N ILE A 172 -2.13 -18.79 -7.88
CA ILE A 172 -2.02 -19.41 -9.22
C ILE A 172 -1.52 -18.40 -10.24
N TYR A 173 -2.15 -17.22 -10.38
CA TYR A 173 -1.71 -16.28 -11.40
C TYR A 173 -0.32 -15.71 -11.12
N THR A 174 0.05 -15.49 -9.86
CA THR A 174 1.35 -14.93 -9.49
C THR A 174 2.48 -15.91 -9.81
N VAL A 175 2.32 -17.19 -9.45
CA VAL A 175 3.34 -18.22 -9.70
C VAL A 175 3.52 -18.48 -11.20
N THR A 176 2.47 -18.37 -12.00
CA THR A 176 2.54 -18.65 -13.43
C THR A 176 3.09 -17.50 -14.25
N SER A 177 2.88 -16.24 -13.83
CA SER A 177 3.11 -15.06 -14.68
C SER A 177 4.53 -14.47 -14.62
N GLY A 178 5.30 -14.79 -13.56
CA GLY A 178 6.60 -14.17 -13.32
C GLY A 178 6.52 -12.65 -13.14
N ILE A 179 7.65 -11.97 -13.08
CA ILE A 179 7.71 -10.54 -12.77
C ILE A 179 7.01 -9.65 -13.82
N TYR A 180 7.04 -10.01 -15.10
CA TYR A 180 6.34 -9.24 -16.14
C TYR A 180 4.83 -9.24 -15.95
N GLY A 181 4.24 -10.42 -15.72
CA GLY A 181 2.82 -10.53 -15.48
C GLY A 181 2.40 -9.81 -14.20
N VAL A 182 3.18 -9.97 -13.13
CA VAL A 182 2.93 -9.26 -11.86
C VAL A 182 2.93 -7.75 -12.07
N ILE A 183 3.92 -7.17 -12.76
CA ILE A 183 4.02 -5.73 -12.95
C ILE A 183 2.88 -5.18 -13.83
N VAL A 184 2.45 -5.93 -14.85
CA VAL A 184 1.31 -5.51 -15.70
C VAL A 184 -0.01 -5.63 -14.93
N THR A 185 -0.18 -6.69 -14.16
CA THR A 185 -1.37 -6.80 -13.29
C THR A 185 -1.36 -5.75 -12.18
N ASP A 186 -0.22 -5.44 -11.58
CA ASP A 186 -0.06 -4.35 -10.61
C ASP A 186 -0.52 -3.00 -11.19
N PHE A 187 -0.17 -2.72 -12.45
CA PHE A 187 -0.61 -1.50 -13.14
C PHE A 187 -2.13 -1.42 -13.25
N LEU A 188 -2.77 -2.50 -13.71
CA LEU A 188 -4.22 -2.56 -13.86
C LEU A 188 -4.93 -2.47 -12.49
N GLN A 189 -4.44 -3.20 -11.52
CA GLN A 189 -4.97 -3.22 -10.16
C GLN A 189 -4.84 -1.85 -9.48
N TYR A 190 -3.68 -1.21 -9.64
CA TYR A 190 -3.45 0.11 -9.09
C TYR A 190 -4.36 1.16 -9.73
N ALA A 191 -4.51 1.15 -11.06
CA ALA A 191 -5.40 2.08 -11.74
C ALA A 191 -6.86 1.93 -11.28
N LEU A 192 -7.33 0.69 -11.15
CA LEU A 192 -8.67 0.39 -10.66
C LEU A 192 -8.85 0.80 -9.19
N ALA A 193 -7.89 0.47 -8.33
CA ALA A 193 -7.93 0.82 -6.91
C ALA A 193 -7.90 2.34 -6.69
N ALA A 194 -7.06 3.07 -7.45
CA ALA A 194 -6.99 4.53 -7.37
C ALA A 194 -8.31 5.18 -7.83
N ALA A 195 -8.86 4.72 -8.96
CA ALA A 195 -10.15 5.19 -9.47
C ALA A 195 -11.29 4.89 -8.47
N GLY A 196 -11.30 3.69 -7.90
CA GLY A 196 -12.26 3.30 -6.85
C GLY A 196 -12.14 4.18 -5.60
N ALA A 197 -10.92 4.40 -5.10
CA ALA A 197 -10.69 5.24 -3.93
C ALA A 197 -11.15 6.69 -4.14
N ILE A 198 -10.85 7.27 -5.32
CA ILE A 198 -11.33 8.61 -5.70
C ILE A 198 -12.87 8.62 -5.81
N GLY A 199 -13.45 7.62 -6.48
CA GLY A 199 -14.90 7.49 -6.59
C GLY A 199 -15.58 7.42 -5.21
N ILE A 200 -15.07 6.57 -4.32
CA ILE A 200 -15.60 6.44 -2.95
C ILE A 200 -15.51 7.77 -2.21
N SER A 201 -14.39 8.49 -2.30
CA SER A 201 -14.23 9.79 -1.64
C SER A 201 -15.20 10.85 -2.17
N VAL A 202 -15.43 10.88 -3.49
CA VAL A 202 -16.42 11.78 -4.10
C VAL A 202 -17.84 11.47 -3.62
N TYR A 203 -18.25 10.20 -3.64
CA TYR A 203 -19.57 9.80 -3.15
C TYR A 203 -19.72 10.01 -1.65
N ALA A 204 -18.67 9.86 -0.85
CA ALA A 204 -18.68 10.17 0.56
C ALA A 204 -18.94 11.67 0.81
N VAL A 205 -18.27 12.54 0.06
CA VAL A 205 -18.50 14.00 0.14
C VAL A 205 -19.93 14.37 -0.29
N LEU A 206 -20.43 13.77 -1.37
CA LEU A 206 -21.82 13.99 -1.81
C LEU A 206 -22.84 13.53 -0.76
N TYR A 207 -22.56 12.42 -0.09
CA TYR A 207 -23.41 11.88 0.98
C TYR A 207 -23.52 12.83 2.18
N VAL A 208 -22.44 13.51 2.54
CA VAL A 208 -22.42 14.51 3.64
C VAL A 208 -23.14 15.82 3.27
N GLY A 209 -23.49 16.00 1.99
CA GLY A 209 -24.20 17.18 1.47
C GLY A 209 -23.36 18.04 0.53
N GLY A 210 -22.30 17.48 -0.07
CA GLY A 210 -21.41 18.15 -1.02
C GLY A 210 -20.26 18.91 -0.34
N LEU A 211 -19.43 19.55 -1.16
CA LEU A 211 -18.20 20.22 -0.70
C LEU A 211 -18.45 21.33 0.31
N GLU A 212 -19.48 22.14 0.10
CA GLU A 212 -19.80 23.26 0.99
C GLU A 212 -20.21 22.74 2.39
N SER A 213 -21.11 21.76 2.43
CA SER A 213 -21.52 21.11 3.68
C SER A 213 -20.36 20.38 4.37
N PHE A 214 -19.48 19.73 3.58
CA PHE A 214 -18.30 19.05 4.12
C PHE A 214 -17.37 20.04 4.83
N TRP A 215 -17.03 21.17 4.19
CA TRP A 215 -16.16 22.18 4.80
C TRP A 215 -16.82 22.88 6.00
N GLY A 216 -18.13 23.17 5.92
CA GLY A 216 -18.88 23.73 7.03
C GLY A 216 -18.83 22.83 8.27
N LYS A 217 -19.21 21.55 8.11
CA LYS A 217 -19.20 20.58 9.21
C LYS A 217 -17.78 20.25 9.70
N LEU A 218 -16.79 20.25 8.82
CA LEU A 218 -15.40 20.02 9.21
C LEU A 218 -14.89 21.11 10.17
N SER A 219 -15.34 22.36 9.98
CA SER A 219 -14.98 23.47 10.88
C SER A 219 -15.63 23.37 12.27
N GLU A 220 -16.69 22.60 12.41
CA GLU A 220 -17.38 22.33 13.68
C GLU A 220 -16.72 21.20 14.49
N LEU A 221 -15.88 20.37 13.83
CA LEU A 221 -15.13 19.35 14.53
C LEU A 221 -14.07 19.96 15.45
N PRO A 222 -13.66 19.25 16.52
CA PRO A 222 -12.55 19.69 17.36
C PRO A 222 -11.35 20.12 16.53
N SER A 223 -10.74 21.26 16.87
CA SER A 223 -9.68 21.94 16.10
C SER A 223 -8.49 21.05 15.71
N GLY A 224 -8.36 19.89 16.37
CA GLY A 224 -7.35 18.88 16.06
C GLY A 224 -7.62 18.05 14.82
N MET A 225 -8.88 17.80 14.45
CA MET A 225 -9.22 16.83 13.39
C MET A 225 -8.83 17.29 11.98
N SER A 226 -8.96 18.59 11.70
CA SER A 226 -8.61 19.18 10.41
C SER A 226 -7.14 19.64 10.32
N ASN A 227 -6.41 19.58 11.42
CA ASN A 227 -5.06 20.11 11.47
C ASN A 227 -4.07 19.15 10.77
N PHE A 228 -3.33 19.71 9.83
CA PHE A 228 -2.34 18.97 9.03
C PHE A 228 -1.01 18.78 9.77
N THR A 229 -0.73 19.61 10.75
CA THR A 229 0.55 19.57 11.48
C THR A 229 0.52 18.51 12.57
N ALA A 230 1.51 17.62 12.58
CA ALA A 230 1.66 16.59 13.62
C ALA A 230 2.10 17.16 14.98
N PHE A 231 2.57 18.39 14.97
CA PHE A 231 2.96 19.15 16.16
C PHE A 231 2.04 20.36 16.26
N GLY A 232 1.32 20.46 17.34
CA GLY A 232 0.48 21.63 17.65
C GLY A 232 1.30 22.72 18.30
N GLY A 233 0.77 23.96 18.21
CA GLY A 233 1.35 25.11 18.86
C GLY A 233 2.31 25.92 17.98
N GLU A 234 2.62 27.12 18.45
CA GLU A 234 3.63 27.99 17.85
C GLU A 234 4.98 27.29 17.84
N LEU A 235 5.82 27.58 16.85
CA LEU A 235 7.15 26.98 16.67
C LEU A 235 8.06 27.05 17.91
N GLY A 236 7.65 27.75 18.97
CA GLY A 236 8.33 27.93 20.23
C GLY A 236 8.04 26.88 21.32
N SER A 237 6.98 26.07 21.18
CA SER A 237 6.68 25.04 22.20
C SER A 237 7.26 23.67 21.82
N PHE A 238 8.57 23.58 21.79
CA PHE A 238 9.29 22.33 21.52
C PHE A 238 8.91 21.18 22.49
N PHE A 239 8.34 21.51 23.64
CA PHE A 239 7.94 20.60 24.71
C PHE A 239 6.50 20.84 25.20
N GLY A 240 5.68 21.59 24.46
CA GLY A 240 4.32 21.91 24.87
C GLY A 240 3.40 20.69 24.94
N GLU A 241 2.68 20.58 26.04
CA GLU A 241 1.73 19.48 26.31
C GLU A 241 0.47 19.51 25.40
N GLU A 242 0.25 20.60 24.66
CA GLU A 242 -0.94 20.81 23.82
C GLU A 242 -0.69 20.56 22.33
N GLY A 243 0.28 19.74 21.97
CA GLY A 243 0.46 19.26 20.61
C GLY A 243 -0.50 18.10 20.30
N LEU A 244 -1.07 18.09 19.10
CA LEU A 244 -2.08 17.14 18.66
C LEU A 244 -1.73 15.68 18.86
N MET A 245 -0.46 15.31 18.85
CA MET A 245 -0.03 13.91 18.92
C MET A 245 1.21 13.71 19.77
N MET A 246 2.20 14.57 19.63
CA MET A 246 3.49 14.41 20.28
C MET A 246 4.30 15.71 20.23
N PRO A 247 5.23 15.92 21.17
CA PRO A 247 6.18 17.02 21.10
C PRO A 247 6.99 17.02 19.80
N SER A 248 7.35 18.18 19.30
CA SER A 248 8.12 18.33 18.03
C SER A 248 9.45 17.55 18.06
N SER A 249 10.10 17.45 19.20
CA SER A 249 11.32 16.67 19.39
C SER A 249 11.09 15.16 19.18
N VAL A 250 9.98 14.63 19.69
CA VAL A 250 9.59 13.22 19.49
C VAL A 250 9.22 12.97 18.05
N PHE A 251 8.47 13.87 17.43
CA PHE A 251 8.11 13.78 16.01
C PHE A 251 9.33 13.80 15.09
N LEU A 252 10.27 14.71 15.32
CA LEU A 252 11.50 14.80 14.55
C LEU A 252 12.34 13.52 14.73
N THR A 253 12.46 13.03 15.97
CA THR A 253 13.12 11.76 16.27
C THR A 253 12.44 10.61 15.54
N TYR A 254 11.11 10.53 15.58
CA TYR A 254 10.34 9.50 14.88
C TYR A 254 10.61 9.49 13.37
N ILE A 255 10.53 10.65 12.69
CA ILE A 255 10.78 10.75 11.26
C ILE A 255 12.21 10.35 10.90
N THR A 256 13.20 10.82 11.65
CA THR A 256 14.61 10.56 11.37
C THR A 256 15.00 9.12 11.67
N MET A 257 14.42 8.51 12.72
CA MET A 257 14.69 7.14 13.10
C MET A 257 13.92 6.12 12.25
N LYS A 258 12.77 6.50 11.69
CA LYS A 258 11.91 5.56 10.95
C LYS A 258 12.60 4.96 9.73
N TRP A 259 13.38 5.72 9.00
CA TRP A 259 14.16 5.20 7.89
C TRP A 259 15.13 4.10 8.34
N TRP A 260 15.87 4.39 9.37
CA TRP A 260 16.89 3.51 9.94
C TRP A 260 16.29 2.26 10.62
N ALA A 261 15.28 2.45 11.46
CA ALA A 261 14.65 1.38 12.22
C ALA A 261 13.72 0.49 11.36
N HIS A 262 13.37 0.93 10.16
CA HIS A 262 12.48 0.18 9.31
C HIS A 262 13.21 -0.96 8.62
N LYS A 263 12.59 -2.16 8.60
CA LYS A 263 13.09 -3.36 7.91
C LYS A 263 13.55 -3.10 6.47
N TRP A 264 13.01 -2.09 5.83
CA TRP A 264 13.22 -1.79 4.42
C TRP A 264 14.05 -0.51 4.20
N ALA A 265 14.99 -0.25 5.08
CA ALA A 265 15.88 0.90 4.97
C ALA A 265 16.65 0.96 3.64
N ASP A 266 16.88 -0.17 2.99
CA ASP A 266 17.51 -0.34 1.68
C ASP A 266 16.50 -0.55 0.52
N GLY A 267 15.20 -0.54 0.82
CA GLY A 267 14.09 -0.80 -0.10
C GLY A 267 13.31 -2.08 0.21
N GLY A 268 13.93 -3.07 0.85
CA GLY A 268 13.33 -4.38 1.14
C GLY A 268 13.06 -5.23 -0.11
N GLY A 269 12.99 -6.54 0.05
CA GLY A 269 12.99 -7.51 -1.05
C GLY A 269 12.03 -7.21 -2.19
N LYS A 270 10.78 -6.82 -1.88
CA LYS A 270 9.77 -6.53 -2.91
C LYS A 270 10.09 -5.30 -3.78
N HIS A 271 10.63 -4.23 -3.20
CA HIS A 271 11.03 -3.03 -3.95
C HIS A 271 12.39 -3.23 -4.62
N ILE A 272 13.32 -3.92 -3.94
CA ILE A 272 14.62 -4.28 -4.52
C ILE A 272 14.44 -5.07 -5.81
N GLN A 273 13.52 -6.04 -5.85
CA GLN A 273 13.23 -6.80 -7.06
C GLN A 273 12.80 -5.90 -8.22
N ARG A 274 12.00 -4.84 -7.98
CA ARG A 274 11.64 -3.86 -9.01
C ARG A 274 12.83 -3.01 -9.44
N MET A 275 13.70 -2.59 -8.51
CA MET A 275 14.94 -1.88 -8.84
C MET A 275 15.88 -2.74 -9.71
N LEU A 276 16.02 -4.03 -9.38
CA LEU A 276 16.80 -5.00 -10.15
C LEU A 276 16.24 -5.23 -11.56
N SER A 277 14.91 -5.11 -11.74
CA SER A 277 14.23 -5.28 -13.03
C SER A 277 14.29 -4.04 -13.93
N ALA A 278 14.79 -2.92 -13.44
CA ALA A 278 14.86 -1.67 -14.17
C ALA A 278 15.83 -1.75 -15.36
N ARG A 279 15.53 -1.00 -16.43
CA ARG A 279 16.37 -0.91 -17.63
C ARG A 279 17.81 -0.48 -17.30
N ASP A 280 17.94 0.53 -16.45
CA ASP A 280 19.21 1.07 -15.98
C ASP A 280 19.10 1.70 -14.58
N GLU A 281 20.20 2.24 -14.07
CA GLU A 281 20.28 2.87 -12.75
C GLU A 281 19.38 4.11 -12.62
N LYS A 282 19.20 4.89 -13.70
CA LYS A 282 18.32 6.06 -13.71
C LYS A 282 16.86 5.62 -13.61
N HIS A 283 16.48 4.57 -14.35
CA HIS A 283 15.14 3.99 -14.27
C HIS A 283 14.83 3.42 -12.89
N ALA A 284 15.77 2.78 -12.21
CA ALA A 284 15.61 2.32 -10.84
C ALA A 284 15.36 3.48 -9.86
N MET A 285 16.16 4.53 -9.96
CA MET A 285 16.01 5.74 -9.13
C MET A 285 14.66 6.44 -9.38
N TRP A 286 14.30 6.69 -10.64
CA TRP A 286 13.05 7.36 -10.97
C TRP A 286 11.82 6.53 -10.57
N ALA A 287 11.87 5.20 -10.67
CA ALA A 287 10.80 4.34 -10.18
C ALA A 287 10.58 4.50 -8.68
N THR A 288 11.66 4.54 -7.91
CA THR A 288 11.58 4.70 -6.45
C THR A 288 11.14 6.13 -6.06
N LEU A 289 11.58 7.15 -6.79
CA LEU A 289 11.10 8.53 -6.60
C LEU A 289 9.61 8.67 -6.91
N PHE A 290 9.14 8.07 -8.00
CA PHE A 290 7.72 8.03 -8.33
C PHE A 290 6.91 7.34 -7.22
N PHE A 291 7.41 6.22 -6.69
CA PHE A 291 6.79 5.53 -5.57
C PHE A 291 6.73 6.44 -4.32
N ALA A 292 7.81 7.13 -3.96
CA ALA A 292 7.85 8.03 -2.81
C ALA A 292 6.81 9.17 -2.93
N PHE A 293 6.71 9.79 -4.11
CA PHE A 293 5.72 10.83 -4.39
C PHE A 293 4.28 10.27 -4.33
N ASN A 294 4.07 9.13 -4.95
CA ASN A 294 2.78 8.47 -4.95
C ASN A 294 2.31 8.07 -3.54
N ALA A 295 3.21 7.58 -2.69
CA ALA A 295 2.92 7.22 -1.31
C ALA A 295 2.35 8.39 -0.48
N THR A 296 2.64 9.62 -0.87
CA THR A 296 2.12 10.82 -0.22
C THR A 296 0.75 11.22 -0.75
N LEU A 297 0.52 11.06 -2.05
CA LEU A 297 -0.69 11.55 -2.71
C LEU A 297 -1.88 10.59 -2.62
N VAL A 298 -1.64 9.30 -2.76
CA VAL A 298 -2.71 8.29 -2.89
C VAL A 298 -3.56 8.13 -1.62
N VAL A 299 -3.07 8.58 -0.47
CA VAL A 299 -3.80 8.47 0.81
C VAL A 299 -4.92 9.49 0.97
N TRP A 300 -4.92 10.58 0.18
CA TRP A 300 -5.91 11.66 0.31
C TRP A 300 -7.37 11.23 0.13
N PRO A 301 -7.74 10.41 -0.86
CA PRO A 301 -9.10 9.87 -0.96
C PRO A 301 -9.53 9.13 0.31
N TRP A 302 -8.65 8.37 0.93
CA TRP A 302 -8.95 7.65 2.17
C TRP A 302 -9.09 8.57 3.37
N ILE A 303 -8.28 9.63 3.45
CA ILE A 303 -8.41 10.69 4.47
C ILE A 303 -9.78 11.36 4.35
N ILE A 304 -10.16 11.79 3.15
CA ILE A 304 -11.44 12.44 2.88
C ILE A 304 -12.61 11.52 3.28
N THR A 305 -12.54 10.24 2.86
CA THR A 305 -13.57 9.26 3.20
C THR A 305 -13.67 9.04 4.71
N ALA A 306 -12.54 9.01 5.42
CA ALA A 306 -12.52 8.86 6.88
C ALA A 306 -13.12 10.08 7.61
N LEU A 307 -12.82 11.30 7.13
CA LEU A 307 -13.43 12.52 7.65
C LEU A 307 -14.95 12.53 7.40
N CYS A 308 -15.40 12.12 6.20
CA CYS A 308 -16.83 11.97 5.92
C CYS A 308 -17.49 10.94 6.85
N ALA A 309 -16.80 9.84 7.15
CA ALA A 309 -17.30 8.85 8.12
C ALA A 309 -17.42 9.44 9.52
N GLN A 310 -16.47 10.24 9.98
CA GLN A 310 -16.53 10.95 11.26
C GLN A 310 -17.73 11.90 11.33
N LEU A 311 -18.06 12.57 10.22
CA LEU A 311 -19.20 13.48 10.13
C LEU A 311 -20.55 12.75 10.00
N SER A 312 -20.55 11.47 9.64
CA SER A 312 -21.78 10.72 9.34
C SER A 312 -22.20 9.73 10.42
N PHE A 313 -21.29 9.35 11.29
CA PHE A 313 -21.54 8.34 12.33
C PHE A 313 -21.28 8.92 13.72
N ASP A 314 -22.28 8.85 14.61
CA ASP A 314 -22.13 9.29 16.00
C ASP A 314 -21.11 8.48 16.78
N GLN A 315 -21.02 7.17 16.50
CA GLN A 315 -20.06 6.27 17.12
C GLN A 315 -19.55 5.22 16.12
N ILE A 316 -18.24 5.04 16.10
CA ILE A 316 -17.56 4.00 15.32
C ILE A 316 -16.72 3.16 16.31
N PRO A 317 -17.29 2.06 16.86
CA PRO A 317 -16.61 1.24 17.87
C PRO A 317 -15.25 0.69 17.41
N ASP A 318 -15.14 0.31 16.14
CA ASP A 318 -13.87 -0.05 15.48
C ASP A 318 -13.55 0.98 14.40
N PRO A 319 -12.57 1.88 14.62
CA PRO A 319 -12.19 2.90 13.64
C PRO A 319 -11.77 2.35 12.28
N GLU A 320 -11.28 1.11 12.20
CA GLU A 320 -10.96 0.45 10.93
C GLU A 320 -12.20 0.17 10.08
N MET A 321 -13.39 0.07 10.69
CA MET A 321 -14.66 -0.12 10.00
C MET A 321 -15.22 1.16 9.38
N ALA A 322 -14.62 2.32 9.62
CA ALA A 322 -15.12 3.59 9.08
C ALA A 322 -15.14 3.59 7.55
N TYR A 323 -14.04 3.18 6.92
CA TYR A 323 -13.94 3.13 5.46
C TYR A 323 -14.95 2.13 4.84
N PRO A 324 -15.01 0.85 5.25
CA PRO A 324 -15.97 -0.10 4.71
C PRO A 324 -17.42 0.32 4.92
N ARG A 325 -17.76 0.89 6.09
CA ARG A 325 -19.11 1.37 6.38
C ARG A 325 -19.49 2.55 5.49
N MET A 326 -18.57 3.52 5.34
CA MET A 326 -18.82 4.69 4.48
C MET A 326 -18.96 4.26 3.01
N MET A 327 -18.14 3.33 2.55
CA MET A 327 -18.26 2.72 1.23
C MET A 327 -19.64 2.08 1.02
N ALA A 328 -20.06 1.19 1.92
CA ALA A 328 -21.36 0.50 1.83
C ALA A 328 -22.57 1.46 1.94
N LEU A 329 -22.40 2.66 2.53
CA LEU A 329 -23.46 3.63 2.70
C LEU A 329 -23.60 4.60 1.53
N SER A 330 -22.47 5.11 1.03
CA SER A 330 -22.46 6.24 0.09
C SER A 330 -22.37 5.82 -1.36
N VAL A 331 -21.73 4.66 -1.66
CA VAL A 331 -21.36 4.29 -3.02
C VAL A 331 -22.49 3.56 -3.76
N PRO A 332 -22.79 3.89 -5.02
CA PRO A 332 -23.76 3.14 -5.83
C PRO A 332 -23.22 1.76 -6.22
N HIS A 333 -24.14 0.85 -6.58
CA HIS A 333 -23.78 -0.45 -7.16
C HIS A 333 -22.95 -0.27 -8.45
N GLY A 334 -21.98 -1.13 -8.64
CA GLY A 334 -21.01 -1.07 -9.73
C GLY A 334 -19.69 -0.37 -9.35
N LEU A 335 -19.66 0.31 -8.18
CA LEU A 335 -18.44 0.86 -7.56
C LEU A 335 -18.19 0.28 -6.16
N LEU A 336 -19.14 -0.46 -5.62
CA LEU A 336 -19.02 -1.15 -4.34
C LEU A 336 -18.12 -2.38 -4.49
#